data_9dd80e36c8ce0d9d0d3d7a9e88b65133
#
_entry.id   9dd80e36c8ce0d9d0d3d7a9e88b65133
#
_cell.length_a   1.000
_cell.length_b   1.000
_cell.length_c   1.000
_cell.angle_alpha   90.00
_cell.angle_beta   90.00
_cell.angle_gamma   90.00
#
_symmetry.space_group_name_H-M   'P 1'
#
loop_
_entity.id
_entity.type
_entity.pdbx_description
1 polymer ?
#
loop_
_entity_poly.entity_id
_entity_poly.type
_entity_poly.pdbx_seq_one_letter_code
_entity_poly.pdbx_strand_id
1 'polypeptide(L)'
;WGGLILNGKAPLSGTAGQVTVASAEVDNNQKYGGDKADDNSGTLQYVKLLYTGARSSAEIEHNGLTLNGVGNGTTIDHIYVAEGADDAIEFFGGTVNVDNLLAVNCDDDMFDFTQGYSGKLSNCYGRWEKAFTSTEEDPRGVEADGNLDGKGADHTPQSNFVIENMTIENLSESAEMQDAIKIRRGATATVKNALVKGTGKVTDLIDFTDKKGAGQAGDAFSVTSELTTALSGEEVNGDGNVSVTAGNKGCTSDFTWTGYQL
;
A
#
# COMPACT_ATOMS: atom_id res chain seq x y z
N TRP A 1 7.43 -13.71 -13.68
CA TRP A 1 6.00 -14.01 -13.77
C TRP A 1 5.19 -12.80 -13.26
N GLY A 2 3.86 -12.73 -13.53
CA GLY A 2 3.07 -11.57 -13.18
C GLY A 2 3.02 -11.35 -11.67
N GLY A 3 2.28 -12.15 -10.98
CA GLY A 3 1.95 -12.04 -9.57
C GLY A 3 0.66 -12.80 -9.28
N LEU A 4 0.10 -12.60 -8.11
CA LEU A 4 -1.17 -13.20 -7.72
C LEU A 4 -2.28 -12.13 -7.70
N ILE A 5 -3.35 -12.37 -8.45
CA ILE A 5 -4.50 -11.45 -8.52
C ILE A 5 -5.74 -12.14 -7.99
N LEU A 6 -6.43 -11.52 -7.05
CA LEU A 6 -7.76 -11.92 -6.57
C LEU A 6 -8.81 -10.93 -7.06
N ASN A 7 -9.85 -11.42 -7.74
CA ASN A 7 -10.98 -10.61 -8.19
C ASN A 7 -12.23 -10.95 -7.36
N GLY A 8 -12.60 -10.04 -6.47
CA GLY A 8 -13.76 -10.16 -5.58
C GLY A 8 -14.97 -9.34 -6.05
N LYS A 9 -15.97 -9.25 -5.19
CA LYS A 9 -17.26 -8.58 -5.43
C LYS A 9 -17.59 -7.50 -4.41
N ALA A 10 -16.58 -7.04 -3.66
CA ALA A 10 -16.76 -5.95 -2.69
C ALA A 10 -16.84 -4.58 -3.37
N PRO A 11 -17.35 -3.56 -2.68
CA PRO A 11 -17.54 -2.22 -3.24
C PRO A 11 -16.26 -1.56 -3.73
N LEU A 12 -16.40 -0.79 -4.80
CA LEU A 12 -15.37 0.07 -5.38
C LEU A 12 -15.84 1.52 -5.39
N SER A 13 -14.89 2.45 -5.46
CA SER A 13 -15.15 3.86 -5.77
C SER A 13 -15.86 3.99 -7.11
N GLY A 14 -16.96 4.74 -7.16
CA GLY A 14 -17.75 4.96 -8.37
C GLY A 14 -18.85 5.97 -8.17
N THR A 15 -19.73 6.09 -9.14
CA THR A 15 -20.86 7.03 -9.09
C THR A 15 -21.74 6.74 -7.87
N ALA A 16 -22.02 7.76 -7.08
CA ALA A 16 -22.84 7.63 -5.87
C ALA A 16 -24.19 6.94 -6.12
N GLY A 17 -24.50 5.96 -5.28
CA GLY A 17 -25.75 5.17 -5.36
C GLY A 17 -25.77 4.11 -6.46
N GLN A 18 -24.67 3.89 -7.16
CA GLN A 18 -24.53 2.82 -8.16
C GLN A 18 -23.54 1.74 -7.68
N VAL A 19 -23.79 0.51 -8.10
CA VAL A 19 -22.84 -0.59 -7.92
C VAL A 19 -21.77 -0.48 -8.99
N THR A 20 -20.50 -0.39 -8.58
CA THR A 20 -19.38 -0.26 -9.50
C THR A 20 -18.75 -1.63 -9.77
N VAL A 21 -18.54 -1.90 -11.06
CA VAL A 21 -17.77 -3.06 -11.55
C VAL A 21 -16.69 -2.54 -12.49
N ALA A 22 -15.46 -2.97 -12.27
CA ALA A 22 -14.31 -2.59 -13.08
C ALA A 22 -13.72 -3.79 -13.82
N SER A 23 -12.75 -3.52 -14.68
CA SER A 23 -11.92 -4.55 -15.32
C SER A 23 -10.57 -4.58 -14.64
N ALA A 24 -10.02 -5.78 -14.46
CA ALA A 24 -8.65 -5.90 -13.99
C ALA A 24 -7.67 -5.27 -15.00
N GLU A 25 -6.68 -4.60 -14.50
CA GLU A 25 -5.69 -3.87 -15.29
C GLU A 25 -5.02 -4.76 -16.34
N VAL A 26 -4.59 -5.92 -15.94
CA VAL A 26 -3.83 -6.85 -16.77
C VAL A 26 -4.69 -7.65 -17.77
N ASP A 27 -6.00 -7.72 -17.56
CA ASP A 27 -6.94 -8.40 -18.47
C ASP A 27 -8.35 -7.80 -18.37
N ASN A 28 -8.73 -7.02 -19.35
CA ASN A 28 -10.05 -6.38 -19.44
C ASN A 28 -11.24 -7.34 -19.44
N ASN A 29 -11.05 -8.63 -19.68
CA ASN A 29 -12.10 -9.64 -19.60
C ASN A 29 -12.36 -10.09 -18.17
N GLN A 30 -11.43 -9.90 -17.27
CA GLN A 30 -11.59 -10.20 -15.85
C GLN A 30 -12.27 -9.03 -15.15
N LYS A 31 -13.40 -9.29 -14.51
CA LYS A 31 -14.18 -8.27 -13.82
C LYS A 31 -14.13 -8.44 -12.33
N TYR A 32 -14.17 -7.32 -11.61
CA TYR A 32 -14.20 -7.28 -10.16
C TYR A 32 -15.09 -6.14 -9.65
N GLY A 33 -15.36 -6.13 -8.34
CA GLY A 33 -16.23 -5.15 -7.73
C GLY A 33 -17.68 -5.57 -7.70
N GLY A 34 -18.48 -4.85 -6.95
CA GLY A 34 -19.87 -5.18 -6.71
C GLY A 34 -20.43 -4.52 -5.46
N ASP A 35 -21.29 -5.23 -4.75
CA ASP A 35 -21.97 -4.77 -3.53
C ASP A 35 -21.78 -5.70 -2.32
N LYS A 36 -20.88 -6.69 -2.41
CA LYS A 36 -20.66 -7.69 -1.39
C LYS A 36 -19.45 -7.35 -0.52
N ALA A 37 -19.61 -6.47 0.45
CA ALA A 37 -18.53 -6.09 1.36
C ALA A 37 -17.93 -7.30 2.11
N ASP A 38 -18.73 -8.34 2.32
CA ASP A 38 -18.36 -9.61 2.94
C ASP A 38 -17.98 -10.72 1.93
N ASP A 39 -17.64 -10.34 0.69
CA ASP A 39 -17.14 -11.27 -0.32
C ASP A 39 -16.01 -12.13 0.24
N ASN A 40 -16.03 -13.41 -0.10
CA ASN A 40 -15.02 -14.37 0.31
C ASN A 40 -14.36 -14.99 -0.91
N SER A 41 -13.17 -14.51 -1.21
CA SER A 41 -12.31 -14.99 -2.29
C SER A 41 -11.37 -16.12 -1.85
N GLY A 42 -11.54 -16.67 -0.65
CA GLY A 42 -10.78 -17.81 -0.15
C GLY A 42 -9.82 -17.47 0.99
N THR A 43 -8.74 -18.26 1.09
CA THR A 43 -7.74 -18.14 2.16
C THR A 43 -6.34 -18.19 1.56
N LEU A 44 -5.53 -17.16 1.85
CA LEU A 44 -4.10 -17.11 1.59
C LEU A 44 -3.36 -17.03 2.91
N GLN A 45 -2.58 -18.06 3.23
CA GLN A 45 -1.76 -18.08 4.45
C GLN A 45 -0.40 -18.71 4.17
N TYR A 46 0.66 -18.10 4.72
CA TYR A 46 2.04 -18.55 4.56
C TYR A 46 2.47 -18.65 3.09
N VAL A 47 2.14 -17.63 2.30
CA VAL A 47 2.43 -17.56 0.87
C VAL A 47 3.64 -16.68 0.61
N LYS A 48 4.56 -17.16 -0.25
CA LYS A 48 5.70 -16.39 -0.76
C LYS A 48 5.47 -16.07 -2.24
N LEU A 49 5.54 -14.81 -2.59
CA LEU A 49 5.45 -14.27 -3.94
C LEU A 49 6.79 -13.62 -4.27
N LEU A 50 7.58 -14.26 -5.12
CA LEU A 50 8.96 -13.84 -5.36
C LEU A 50 9.16 -13.57 -6.85
N TYR A 51 9.90 -12.51 -7.19
CA TYR A 51 10.22 -12.12 -8.57
C TYR A 51 8.97 -11.92 -9.42
N THR A 52 8.03 -11.18 -8.90
CA THR A 52 6.78 -10.75 -9.54
C THR A 52 7.00 -9.50 -10.39
N GLY A 53 5.93 -8.89 -10.93
CA GLY A 53 6.02 -7.62 -11.63
C GLY A 53 6.29 -7.74 -13.13
N ALA A 54 5.87 -8.86 -13.78
CA ALA A 54 6.01 -8.95 -15.24
C ALA A 54 5.15 -7.87 -15.91
N ARG A 55 5.77 -7.04 -16.73
CA ARG A 55 5.10 -6.02 -17.52
C ARG A 55 4.53 -6.62 -18.79
N SER A 56 3.25 -6.39 -19.06
CA SER A 56 2.62 -6.77 -20.33
C SER A 56 2.66 -5.64 -21.36
N SER A 57 2.85 -4.40 -20.92
CA SER A 57 3.15 -3.21 -21.73
C SER A 57 3.83 -2.16 -20.83
N ALA A 58 4.15 -0.98 -21.37
CA ALA A 58 4.70 0.12 -20.61
C ALA A 58 3.73 0.70 -19.55
N GLU A 59 2.45 0.39 -19.64
CA GLU A 59 1.38 0.94 -18.81
C GLU A 59 0.61 -0.13 -18.03
N ILE A 60 0.96 -1.41 -18.19
CA ILE A 60 0.25 -2.53 -17.56
C ILE A 60 1.26 -3.41 -16.86
N GLU A 61 1.26 -3.32 -15.57
CA GLU A 61 2.19 -3.99 -14.69
C GLU A 61 1.46 -4.97 -13.76
N HIS A 62 2.20 -5.85 -13.15
CA HIS A 62 1.67 -6.82 -12.21
C HIS A 62 2.34 -6.60 -10.86
N ASN A 63 1.56 -6.37 -9.85
CA ASN A 63 2.03 -6.33 -8.47
C ASN A 63 2.41 -7.72 -7.94
N GLY A 64 3.04 -7.76 -6.79
CA GLY A 64 3.21 -9.00 -6.06
C GLY A 64 1.88 -9.68 -5.74
N LEU A 65 1.03 -8.96 -5.02
CA LEU A 65 -0.34 -9.36 -4.69
C LEU A 65 -1.32 -8.24 -5.06
N THR A 66 -2.20 -8.49 -6.01
CA THR A 66 -3.26 -7.55 -6.41
C THR A 66 -4.61 -7.98 -5.84
N LEU A 67 -5.28 -7.10 -5.12
CA LEU A 67 -6.55 -7.36 -4.45
C LEU A 67 -7.67 -6.49 -5.03
N ASN A 68 -8.30 -6.98 -6.08
CA ASN A 68 -9.35 -6.29 -6.83
C ASN A 68 -10.73 -6.50 -6.19
N GLY A 69 -11.26 -5.52 -5.47
CA GLY A 69 -12.59 -5.58 -4.88
C GLY A 69 -12.79 -6.80 -3.96
N VAL A 70 -11.74 -7.19 -3.23
CA VAL A 70 -11.79 -8.34 -2.33
C VAL A 70 -12.49 -7.95 -1.03
N GLY A 71 -13.40 -8.80 -0.55
CA GLY A 71 -14.21 -8.54 0.62
C GLY A 71 -13.63 -9.10 1.92
N ASN A 72 -14.16 -8.61 3.05
CA ASN A 72 -13.67 -8.95 4.39
C ASN A 72 -14.02 -10.38 4.88
N GLY A 73 -14.73 -11.17 4.08
CA GLY A 73 -14.87 -12.60 4.28
C GLY A 73 -13.64 -13.40 3.86
N THR A 74 -12.71 -12.78 3.12
CA THR A 74 -11.45 -13.39 2.67
C THR A 74 -10.41 -13.33 3.78
N THR A 75 -9.64 -14.41 3.94
CA THR A 75 -8.53 -14.47 4.90
C THR A 75 -7.21 -14.30 4.17
N ILE A 76 -6.43 -13.26 4.52
CA ILE A 76 -5.06 -13.04 4.01
C ILE A 76 -4.15 -12.77 5.19
N ASP A 77 -3.22 -13.69 5.41
CA ASP A 77 -2.37 -13.67 6.59
C ASP A 77 -1.03 -14.37 6.32
N HIS A 78 0.06 -13.84 6.84
CA HIS A 78 1.42 -14.32 6.63
C HIS A 78 1.78 -14.37 5.12
N ILE A 79 1.93 -13.20 4.53
CA ILE A 79 2.33 -13.03 3.13
C ILE A 79 3.76 -12.48 3.08
N TYR A 80 4.56 -13.02 2.20
CA TYR A 80 5.90 -12.53 1.89
C TYR A 80 6.02 -12.23 0.40
N VAL A 81 6.27 -10.97 0.07
CA VAL A 81 6.55 -10.52 -1.30
C VAL A 81 7.98 -10.02 -1.37
N ALA A 82 8.75 -10.46 -2.36
CA ALA A 82 10.11 -9.97 -2.52
C ALA A 82 10.59 -9.97 -3.97
N GLU A 83 11.49 -9.02 -4.26
CA GLU A 83 12.11 -8.85 -5.58
C GLU A 83 11.03 -8.67 -6.67
N GLY A 84 9.99 -7.89 -6.37
CA GLY A 84 8.96 -7.48 -7.32
C GLY A 84 9.45 -6.33 -8.19
N ALA A 85 9.01 -6.27 -9.45
CA ALA A 85 9.33 -5.18 -10.36
C ALA A 85 8.20 -4.13 -10.43
N ASP A 86 7.35 -4.12 -9.43
CA ASP A 86 6.23 -3.21 -9.20
C ASP A 86 5.86 -3.29 -7.72
N ASP A 87 4.65 -2.88 -7.30
CA ASP A 87 4.22 -2.91 -5.91
C ASP A 87 4.33 -4.28 -5.24
N ALA A 88 4.57 -4.29 -3.93
CA ALA A 88 4.45 -5.54 -3.20
C ALA A 88 3.00 -5.99 -3.08
N ILE A 89 2.11 -5.08 -2.73
CA ILE A 89 0.67 -5.31 -2.63
C ILE A 89 -0.10 -4.07 -3.04
N GLU A 90 -1.13 -4.27 -3.87
CA GLU A 90 -2.06 -3.19 -4.24
C GLU A 90 -3.52 -3.59 -4.01
N PHE A 91 -4.28 -2.65 -3.42
CA PHE A 91 -5.69 -2.80 -3.08
C PHE A 91 -6.56 -1.91 -3.98
N PHE A 92 -7.20 -2.50 -4.99
CA PHE A 92 -8.20 -1.83 -5.82
C PHE A 92 -9.58 -1.93 -5.19
N GLY A 93 -9.91 -1.01 -4.29
CA GLY A 93 -11.17 -1.04 -3.56
C GLY A 93 -11.31 -2.24 -2.62
N GLY A 94 -12.55 -2.57 -2.27
CA GLY A 94 -12.84 -3.69 -1.39
C GLY A 94 -12.69 -3.37 0.10
N THR A 95 -12.81 -4.42 0.90
CA THR A 95 -12.90 -4.33 2.36
C THR A 95 -12.04 -5.37 3.08
N VAL A 96 -11.22 -6.11 2.36
CA VAL A 96 -10.40 -7.20 2.90
C VAL A 96 -9.41 -6.68 3.94
N ASN A 97 -9.14 -7.47 4.97
CA ASN A 97 -8.05 -7.22 5.90
C ASN A 97 -6.86 -8.11 5.56
N VAL A 98 -5.67 -7.54 5.64
CA VAL A 98 -4.40 -8.26 5.48
C VAL A 98 -3.60 -8.13 6.77
N ASP A 99 -3.05 -9.23 7.23
CA ASP A 99 -2.25 -9.29 8.45
C ASP A 99 -0.91 -10.00 8.19
N ASN A 100 0.15 -9.60 8.90
CA ASN A 100 1.48 -10.18 8.82
C ASN A 100 2.08 -10.21 7.39
N LEU A 101 2.25 -9.02 6.79
CA LEU A 101 2.84 -8.84 5.47
C LEU A 101 4.30 -8.40 5.58
N LEU A 102 5.19 -9.11 4.90
CA LEU A 102 6.58 -8.70 4.67
C LEU A 102 6.78 -8.39 3.19
N ALA A 103 7.22 -7.16 2.89
CA ALA A 103 7.59 -6.68 1.55
C ALA A 103 9.10 -6.37 1.53
N VAL A 104 9.84 -6.93 0.58
CA VAL A 104 11.29 -6.71 0.47
C VAL A 104 11.68 -6.44 -0.98
N ASN A 105 12.36 -5.32 -1.23
CA ASN A 105 12.89 -4.96 -2.55
C ASN A 105 11.83 -5.01 -3.66
N CYS A 106 10.68 -4.38 -3.44
CA CYS A 106 9.68 -4.15 -4.47
C CYS A 106 9.94 -2.79 -5.12
N ASP A 107 9.79 -2.70 -6.44
CA ASP A 107 10.42 -1.63 -7.25
C ASP A 107 9.67 -0.32 -7.18
N ASP A 108 8.33 -0.36 -7.07
CA ASP A 108 7.49 0.81 -6.83
C ASP A 108 7.10 0.90 -5.35
N ASP A 109 5.83 0.78 -5.02
CA ASP A 109 5.36 0.99 -3.66
C ASP A 109 5.42 -0.30 -2.81
N MET A 110 5.73 -0.15 -1.51
CA MET A 110 5.65 -1.30 -0.61
C MET A 110 4.18 -1.67 -0.33
N PHE A 111 3.31 -0.66 -0.20
CA PHE A 111 1.87 -0.84 0.09
C PHE A 111 1.06 0.23 -0.64
N ASP A 112 0.28 -0.16 -1.66
CA ASP A 112 -0.59 0.76 -2.40
C ASP A 112 -2.08 0.50 -2.17
N PHE A 113 -2.84 1.58 -2.06
CA PHE A 113 -4.27 1.60 -1.75
C PHE A 113 -5.01 2.55 -2.69
N THR A 114 -5.97 2.04 -3.43
CA THR A 114 -6.71 2.86 -4.38
C THR A 114 -8.19 2.49 -4.45
N GLN A 115 -8.92 3.18 -5.28
CA GLN A 115 -10.26 2.85 -5.76
C GLN A 115 -11.31 2.58 -4.66
N GLY A 116 -11.23 3.31 -3.52
CA GLY A 116 -12.24 3.22 -2.47
C GLY A 116 -12.01 2.08 -1.47
N TYR A 117 -10.78 1.62 -1.30
CA TYR A 117 -10.46 0.61 -0.30
C TYR A 117 -10.81 1.05 1.13
N SER A 118 -11.40 0.14 1.91
CA SER A 118 -11.89 0.44 3.26
C SER A 118 -11.63 -0.66 4.29
N GLY A 119 -10.58 -1.45 4.09
CA GLY A 119 -10.15 -2.49 5.02
C GLY A 119 -9.02 -2.05 5.94
N LYS A 120 -8.24 -3.02 6.40
CA LYS A 120 -7.10 -2.81 7.29
C LYS A 120 -5.89 -3.62 6.84
N LEU A 121 -4.71 -2.96 6.83
CA LEU A 121 -3.41 -3.62 6.77
C LEU A 121 -2.78 -3.56 8.16
N SER A 122 -2.44 -4.69 8.74
CA SER A 122 -1.84 -4.75 10.07
C SER A 122 -0.58 -5.62 10.11
N ASN A 123 0.32 -5.27 11.03
CA ASN A 123 1.56 -6.01 11.25
C ASN A 123 2.37 -6.17 9.97
N CYS A 124 2.61 -5.05 9.26
CA CYS A 124 3.30 -5.03 7.98
C CYS A 124 4.70 -4.44 8.11
N TYR A 125 5.62 -5.01 7.34
CA TYR A 125 7.01 -4.57 7.29
C TYR A 125 7.45 -4.45 5.83
N GLY A 126 7.83 -3.25 5.42
CA GLY A 126 8.42 -2.98 4.12
C GLY A 126 9.90 -2.67 4.27
N ARG A 127 10.75 -3.22 3.40
CA ARG A 127 12.19 -3.03 3.46
C ARG A 127 12.82 -2.94 2.08
N TRP A 128 13.63 -1.91 1.88
CA TRP A 128 14.64 -1.89 0.84
C TRP A 128 16.02 -2.18 1.44
N GLU A 129 16.67 -3.19 0.90
CA GLU A 129 18.00 -3.58 1.33
C GLU A 129 19.07 -2.62 0.79
N LYS A 130 20.27 -2.73 1.33
CA LYS A 130 21.39 -1.84 1.03
C LYS A 130 21.74 -1.74 -0.46
N ALA A 131 21.67 -2.85 -1.18
CA ALA A 131 22.01 -2.92 -2.60
C ALA A 131 20.80 -2.69 -3.53
N PHE A 132 19.63 -2.46 -2.99
CA PHE A 132 18.42 -2.25 -3.77
C PHE A 132 18.52 -0.98 -4.61
N THR A 133 18.02 -1.04 -5.83
CA THR A 133 17.85 0.09 -6.75
C THR A 133 16.44 0.05 -7.30
N SER A 134 15.75 1.17 -7.34
CA SER A 134 14.47 1.28 -8.04
C SER A 134 14.66 1.77 -9.47
N THR A 135 13.78 1.35 -10.37
CA THR A 135 13.66 1.85 -11.74
C THR A 135 12.50 2.84 -11.88
N GLU A 136 11.67 2.97 -10.86
CA GLU A 136 10.55 3.90 -10.83
C GLU A 136 10.98 5.32 -10.46
N GLU A 137 10.19 6.31 -10.92
CA GLU A 137 10.52 7.74 -10.74
C GLU A 137 10.14 8.23 -9.34
N ASP A 138 9.12 7.61 -8.72
CA ASP A 138 8.53 8.07 -7.46
C ASP A 138 8.15 6.94 -6.47
N PRO A 139 9.03 5.95 -6.24
CA PRO A 139 8.73 4.80 -5.40
C PRO A 139 8.58 5.18 -3.92
N ARG A 140 7.62 4.56 -3.22
CA ARG A 140 7.22 4.92 -1.86
C ARG A 140 7.17 3.76 -0.88
N GLY A 141 7.02 4.10 0.39
CA GLY A 141 6.65 3.13 1.42
C GLY A 141 5.16 2.82 1.39
N VAL A 142 4.34 3.86 1.37
CA VAL A 142 2.88 3.81 1.20
C VAL A 142 2.47 4.80 0.14
N GLU A 143 1.68 4.36 -0.82
CA GLU A 143 0.86 5.23 -1.66
C GLU A 143 -0.62 5.00 -1.38
N ALA A 144 -1.44 6.05 -1.37
CA ALA A 144 -2.88 5.91 -1.21
C ALA A 144 -3.66 6.95 -1.98
N ASP A 145 -4.48 6.47 -2.91
CA ASP A 145 -5.44 7.24 -3.68
C ASP A 145 -6.87 7.01 -3.16
N GLY A 146 -7.68 8.06 -3.10
CA GLY A 146 -9.09 7.94 -2.73
C GLY A 146 -9.92 7.20 -3.77
N ASN A 147 -9.58 7.39 -5.03
CA ASN A 147 -10.26 6.83 -6.19
C ASN A 147 -9.25 6.51 -7.29
N LEU A 148 -9.64 5.73 -8.29
CA LEU A 148 -8.74 5.31 -9.35
C LEU A 148 -8.10 6.50 -10.08
N ASP A 149 -6.79 6.64 -10.01
CA ASP A 149 -5.96 7.68 -10.64
C ASP A 149 -6.39 9.13 -10.34
N GLY A 150 -7.14 9.38 -9.28
CA GLY A 150 -7.70 10.71 -9.02
C GLY A 150 -8.70 11.19 -10.07
N LYS A 151 -9.30 10.29 -10.84
CA LYS A 151 -10.27 10.61 -11.89
C LYS A 151 -11.71 10.71 -11.38
N GLY A 152 -11.96 10.36 -10.14
CA GLY A 152 -13.30 10.31 -9.52
C GLY A 152 -13.36 11.04 -8.19
N ALA A 153 -13.06 12.34 -8.17
CA ALA A 153 -13.11 13.14 -6.94
C ALA A 153 -14.52 13.21 -6.30
N ASP A 154 -15.57 12.99 -7.09
CA ASP A 154 -16.98 12.92 -6.67
C ASP A 154 -17.48 11.48 -6.48
N HIS A 155 -16.65 10.49 -6.71
CA HIS A 155 -16.99 9.08 -6.52
C HIS A 155 -17.15 8.72 -5.04
N THR A 156 -17.91 7.66 -4.78
CA THR A 156 -18.09 7.09 -3.44
C THR A 156 -18.04 5.56 -3.50
N PRO A 157 -17.43 4.90 -2.48
CA PRO A 157 -16.62 5.52 -1.43
C PRO A 157 -15.29 6.05 -1.96
N GLN A 158 -14.69 7.01 -1.28
CA GLN A 158 -13.25 7.25 -1.37
C GLN A 158 -12.52 6.28 -0.45
N SER A 159 -11.25 5.99 -0.70
CA SER A 159 -10.47 5.12 0.19
C SER A 159 -10.43 5.69 1.61
N ASN A 160 -10.80 4.86 2.59
CA ASN A 160 -10.78 5.18 4.00
C ASN A 160 -10.43 3.92 4.80
N PHE A 161 -9.18 3.80 5.17
CA PHE A 161 -8.62 2.56 5.68
C PHE A 161 -7.73 2.75 6.89
N VAL A 162 -7.30 1.63 7.46
CA VAL A 162 -6.44 1.60 8.66
C VAL A 162 -5.13 0.88 8.34
N ILE A 163 -4.01 1.49 8.73
CA ILE A 163 -2.72 0.82 8.85
C ILE A 163 -2.34 0.76 10.33
N GLU A 164 -1.98 -0.41 10.83
CA GLU A 164 -1.64 -0.61 12.23
C GLU A 164 -0.37 -1.48 12.39
N ASN A 165 0.57 -1.05 13.24
CA ASN A 165 1.83 -1.74 13.46
C ASN A 165 2.65 -1.90 12.16
N MET A 166 2.98 -0.78 11.52
CA MET A 166 3.74 -0.76 10.28
C MET A 166 5.20 -0.37 10.53
N THR A 167 6.12 -1.05 9.85
CA THR A 167 7.51 -0.58 9.72
C THR A 167 7.85 -0.37 8.25
N ILE A 168 8.42 0.79 7.93
CA ILE A 168 9.08 1.08 6.65
C ILE A 168 10.55 1.26 6.94
N GLU A 169 11.40 0.46 6.30
CA GLU A 169 12.85 0.52 6.46
C GLU A 169 13.54 0.72 5.11
N ASN A 170 14.15 1.89 4.93
CA ASN A 170 14.98 2.15 3.77
C ASN A 170 16.46 2.07 4.13
N LEU A 171 17.13 1.03 3.65
CA LEU A 171 18.59 0.86 3.79
C LEU A 171 19.34 1.12 2.48
N SER A 172 18.61 1.36 1.37
CA SER A 172 19.23 1.52 0.06
C SER A 172 20.26 2.64 0.04
N GLU A 173 21.41 2.37 -0.60
CA GLU A 173 22.44 3.37 -0.87
C GLU A 173 22.18 4.13 -2.19
N SER A 174 21.26 3.65 -3.02
CA SER A 174 21.04 4.12 -4.39
C SER A 174 19.64 4.62 -4.64
N ALA A 175 18.60 3.91 -4.14
CA ALA A 175 17.20 4.34 -4.30
C ALA A 175 16.84 5.42 -3.26
N GLU A 176 16.21 6.48 -3.72
CA GLU A 176 15.59 7.51 -2.88
C GLU A 176 14.08 7.23 -2.82
N MET A 177 13.54 7.07 -1.62
CA MET A 177 12.11 6.94 -1.40
C MET A 177 11.48 8.32 -1.49
N GLN A 178 10.54 8.52 -2.39
CA GLN A 178 9.96 9.84 -2.57
C GLN A 178 9.15 10.27 -1.35
N ASP A 179 8.25 9.41 -0.88
CA ASP A 179 7.51 9.60 0.35
C ASP A 179 7.58 8.32 1.17
N ALA A 180 7.81 8.43 2.49
CA ALA A 180 7.61 7.24 3.32
C ALA A 180 6.10 6.90 3.41
N ILE A 181 5.23 7.91 3.47
CA ILE A 181 3.78 7.75 3.47
C ILE A 181 3.14 8.85 2.63
N LYS A 182 2.54 8.49 1.50
CA LYS A 182 1.77 9.35 0.59
C LYS A 182 0.29 9.06 0.69
N ILE A 183 -0.51 10.05 1.09
CA ILE A 183 -1.97 9.98 1.11
C ILE A 183 -2.52 11.10 0.24
N ARG A 184 -3.26 10.78 -0.82
CA ARG A 184 -3.65 11.78 -1.82
C ARG A 184 -5.02 11.50 -2.44
N ARG A 185 -5.48 12.40 -3.31
CA ARG A 185 -6.64 12.23 -4.19
C ARG A 185 -7.92 11.81 -3.48
N GLY A 186 -8.15 12.39 -2.27
CA GLY A 186 -9.33 12.13 -1.46
C GLY A 186 -9.23 10.93 -0.52
N ALA A 187 -8.11 10.23 -0.48
CA ALA A 187 -7.91 9.15 0.49
C ALA A 187 -7.87 9.67 1.93
N THR A 188 -8.38 8.86 2.84
CA THR A 188 -8.28 9.05 4.29
C THR A 188 -7.60 7.84 4.90
N ALA A 189 -6.50 8.05 5.62
CA ALA A 189 -5.79 6.98 6.29
C ALA A 189 -5.72 7.18 7.80
N THR A 190 -6.11 6.16 8.56
CA THR A 190 -5.82 6.06 9.99
C THR A 190 -4.54 5.24 10.16
N VAL A 191 -3.50 5.85 10.71
CA VAL A 191 -2.19 5.19 10.89
C VAL A 191 -1.84 5.12 12.37
N LYS A 192 -1.63 3.92 12.87
CA LYS A 192 -1.33 3.66 14.29
C LYS A 192 -0.04 2.88 14.43
N ASN A 193 0.83 3.34 15.34
CA ASN A 193 2.08 2.66 15.66
C ASN A 193 2.95 2.39 14.41
N ALA A 194 3.16 3.42 13.56
CA ALA A 194 4.06 3.33 12.43
C ALA A 194 5.48 3.75 12.83
N LEU A 195 6.47 3.02 12.30
CA LEU A 195 7.91 3.31 12.44
C LEU A 195 8.53 3.41 11.05
N VAL A 196 9.16 4.55 10.77
CA VAL A 196 9.98 4.76 9.57
C VAL A 196 11.43 4.83 10.02
N LYS A 197 12.30 4.00 9.46
CA LYS A 197 13.70 3.92 9.89
C LYS A 197 14.65 3.60 8.74
N GLY A 198 15.95 3.71 9.00
CA GLY A 198 16.99 3.30 8.07
C GLY A 198 18.01 4.39 7.77
N THR A 199 18.90 4.04 6.84
CA THR A 199 20.04 4.90 6.42
C THR A 199 19.86 5.43 5.01
N GLY A 200 18.89 4.93 4.25
CA GLY A 200 18.56 5.37 2.90
C GLY A 200 17.93 6.77 2.87
N LYS A 201 17.88 7.35 1.70
CA LYS A 201 17.28 8.67 1.51
C LYS A 201 15.77 8.58 1.43
N VAL A 202 15.11 9.55 2.05
CA VAL A 202 13.67 9.77 1.96
C VAL A 202 13.45 11.26 1.69
N THR A 203 12.60 11.60 0.75
CA THR A 203 12.29 13.00 0.46
C THR A 203 11.32 13.52 1.51
N ASP A 204 10.06 13.11 1.49
CA ASP A 204 9.06 13.49 2.50
C ASP A 204 8.75 12.34 3.44
N LEU A 205 8.65 12.60 4.74
CA LEU A 205 8.21 11.56 5.68
C LEU A 205 6.73 11.26 5.50
N ILE A 206 5.90 12.29 5.41
CA ILE A 206 4.45 12.18 5.20
C ILE A 206 4.03 13.27 4.24
N ASP A 207 3.34 12.90 3.15
CA ASP A 207 2.80 13.87 2.19
C ASP A 207 1.32 13.65 1.92
N PHE A 208 0.51 14.71 2.12
CA PHE A 208 -0.93 14.72 1.83
C PHE A 208 -1.29 15.49 0.56
N THR A 209 -0.30 15.96 -0.20
CA THR A 209 -0.56 16.86 -1.35
C THR A 209 -0.65 16.09 -2.66
N ASP A 210 -1.50 16.54 -3.56
CA ASP A 210 -1.53 16.15 -4.98
C ASP A 210 -2.35 17.16 -5.79
N LYS A 211 -2.01 17.30 -7.07
CA LYS A 211 -2.71 18.22 -7.99
C LYS A 211 -4.16 17.84 -8.27
N LYS A 212 -4.51 16.57 -8.11
CA LYS A 212 -5.87 16.04 -8.31
C LYS A 212 -6.67 15.97 -7.00
N GLY A 213 -6.11 16.42 -5.89
CA GLY A 213 -6.75 16.51 -4.59
C GLY A 213 -5.88 16.02 -3.45
N ALA A 214 -5.95 16.69 -2.32
CA ALA A 214 -5.23 16.30 -1.12
C ALA A 214 -5.81 15.02 -0.51
N GLY A 215 -4.96 14.32 0.28
CA GLY A 215 -5.39 13.29 1.21
C GLY A 215 -5.74 13.86 2.59
N GLN A 216 -6.14 12.98 3.49
CA GLN A 216 -6.51 13.34 4.85
C GLN A 216 -5.99 12.33 5.88
N ALA A 217 -5.59 12.82 7.04
CA ALA A 217 -5.41 11.99 8.22
C ALA A 217 -6.78 11.59 8.78
N GLY A 218 -6.94 10.30 9.14
CA GLY A 218 -8.11 9.78 9.79
C GLY A 218 -8.11 10.06 11.32
N ASP A 219 -8.81 9.22 12.08
CA ASP A 219 -8.99 9.41 13.54
C ASP A 219 -7.68 9.41 14.34
N ALA A 220 -6.63 8.78 13.83
CA ALA A 220 -5.29 8.80 14.38
C ALA A 220 -4.27 8.73 13.24
N PHE A 221 -3.17 9.48 13.36
CA PHE A 221 -2.04 9.39 12.46
C PHE A 221 -0.75 9.57 13.26
N SER A 222 -0.14 8.45 13.65
CA SER A 222 1.02 8.42 14.55
C SER A 222 2.19 7.70 13.90
N VAL A 223 3.29 8.44 13.72
CA VAL A 223 4.52 7.97 13.10
C VAL A 223 5.71 8.28 14.00
N THR A 224 6.65 7.36 14.13
CA THR A 224 7.97 7.61 14.68
C THR A 224 8.99 7.53 13.54
N SER A 225 9.86 8.53 13.44
CA SER A 225 10.99 8.52 12.51
C SER A 225 12.28 8.19 13.26
N GLU A 226 12.97 7.15 12.82
CA GLU A 226 14.32 6.76 13.23
C GLU A 226 15.26 6.73 12.00
N LEU A 227 15.02 7.61 11.03
CA LEU A 227 15.91 7.82 9.90
C LEU A 227 17.21 8.45 10.39
N THR A 228 18.35 7.92 9.92
CA THR A 228 19.67 8.50 10.25
C THR A 228 20.15 9.49 9.18
N THR A 229 19.57 9.45 7.99
CA THR A 229 19.77 10.44 6.93
C THR A 229 18.64 11.49 7.05
N ALA A 230 19.01 12.76 6.99
CA ALA A 230 18.03 13.84 7.02
C ALA A 230 17.10 13.75 5.79
N LEU A 231 15.85 14.10 5.96
CA LEU A 231 14.90 14.27 4.85
C LEU A 231 15.43 15.34 3.88
N SER A 232 15.21 15.15 2.59
CA SER A 232 15.50 16.17 1.57
C SER A 232 14.32 17.12 1.35
N GLY A 233 13.12 16.74 1.76
CA GLY A 233 11.88 17.52 1.76
C GLY A 233 11.35 17.77 3.16
N GLU A 234 10.07 17.53 3.37
CA GLU A 234 9.32 17.90 4.57
C GLU A 234 9.05 16.70 5.51
N GLU A 235 8.94 16.99 6.82
CA GLU A 235 8.44 15.99 7.78
C GLU A 235 6.96 15.74 7.59
N VAL A 236 6.17 16.78 7.34
CA VAL A 236 4.75 16.69 6.97
C VAL A 236 4.46 17.72 5.89
N ASN A 237 4.09 17.25 4.70
CA ASN A 237 3.71 18.11 3.59
C ASN A 237 2.18 18.11 3.44
N GLY A 238 1.56 19.30 3.49
CA GLY A 238 0.11 19.48 3.44
C GLY A 238 -0.56 19.48 4.82
N ASP A 239 -1.89 19.58 4.82
CA ASP A 239 -2.70 19.72 6.05
C ASP A 239 -3.10 18.33 6.59
N GLY A 240 -2.40 17.86 7.59
CA GLY A 240 -2.73 16.63 8.29
C GLY A 240 -2.70 16.79 9.80
N ASN A 241 -3.68 16.21 10.51
CA ASN A 241 -3.60 16.08 11.96
C ASN A 241 -2.72 14.87 12.30
N VAL A 242 -1.40 15.10 12.25
CA VAL A 242 -0.38 14.05 12.37
C VAL A 242 0.40 14.22 13.67
N SER A 243 0.76 13.11 14.30
CA SER A 243 1.66 13.05 15.43
C SER A 243 2.96 12.36 15.00
N VAL A 244 4.01 13.14 14.77
CA VAL A 244 5.37 12.61 14.58
C VAL A 244 6.08 12.67 15.94
N THR A 245 6.13 11.52 16.62
CA THR A 245 6.62 11.42 18.01
C THR A 245 7.43 10.14 18.21
N ALA A 246 8.34 10.16 19.14
CA ALA A 246 9.08 8.95 19.52
C ALA A 246 8.17 7.95 20.24
N GLY A 247 8.46 6.65 20.05
CA GLY A 247 7.89 5.59 20.89
C GLY A 247 7.07 4.52 20.17
N ASN A 248 6.66 4.75 18.93
CA ASN A 248 6.07 3.68 18.12
C ASN A 248 7.10 2.56 17.88
N LYS A 249 6.63 1.34 17.88
CA LYS A 249 7.47 0.15 17.69
C LYS A 249 7.38 -0.44 16.29
N GLY A 250 6.37 0.00 15.53
CA GLY A 250 6.10 -0.55 14.23
C GLY A 250 5.64 -2.01 14.28
N CYS A 251 5.95 -2.73 13.23
CA CYS A 251 5.67 -4.16 13.12
C CYS A 251 6.58 -4.97 14.06
N THR A 252 5.99 -5.91 14.77
CA THR A 252 6.70 -6.85 15.68
C THR A 252 6.41 -8.31 15.35
N SER A 253 5.82 -8.57 14.18
CA SER A 253 5.51 -9.92 13.72
C SER A 253 6.76 -10.76 13.50
N ASP A 254 6.62 -12.06 13.71
CA ASP A 254 7.67 -13.03 13.41
C ASP A 254 7.58 -13.47 11.93
N PHE A 255 8.60 -13.11 11.16
CA PHE A 255 8.74 -13.50 9.77
C PHE A 255 9.75 -14.63 9.54
N THR A 256 10.17 -15.34 10.56
CA THR A 256 11.15 -16.44 10.45
C THR A 256 10.68 -17.55 9.51
N TRP A 257 9.37 -17.75 9.36
CA TRP A 257 8.78 -18.70 8.42
C TRP A 257 9.14 -18.41 6.96
N THR A 258 9.51 -17.17 6.63
CA THR A 258 9.94 -16.77 5.28
C THR A 258 11.35 -17.26 4.95
N GLY A 259 12.18 -17.53 5.96
CA GLY A 259 13.62 -17.74 5.81
C GLY A 259 14.40 -16.44 5.55
N TYR A 260 13.72 -15.30 5.46
CA TYR A 260 14.34 -13.99 5.38
C TYR A 260 14.75 -13.51 6.79
N GLN A 261 15.87 -12.82 6.89
CA GLN A 261 16.36 -12.26 8.15
C GLN A 261 16.21 -10.73 8.15
N LEU A 262 15.31 -10.24 8.98
CA LEU A 262 15.14 -8.80 9.24
C LEU A 262 16.28 -8.23 10.07
#